data_cba22714585bdafaff6e1817cbce11a5
#
_entry.id   cba22714585bdafaff6e1817cbce11a5
#
_cell.length_a   1.000
_cell.length_b   1.000
_cell.length_c   1.000
_cell.angle_alpha   90.00
_cell.angle_beta   90.00
_cell.angle_gamma   90.00
#
_symmetry.space_group_name_H-M   'P 1'
#
loop_
_entity.id
_entity.type
_entity.pdbx_description
1 polymer ?
#
loop_
_entity_poly.entity_id
_entity_poly.type
_entity_poly.pdbx_seq_one_letter_code
_entity_poly.pdbx_strand_id
1 'polypeptide(L)'
;YVLNIGGTLSVTQADAPKDEQYAGDSQPKLTVSGADEVYLITVTGRDYNMGELSAFASQSGCALIDLLYNRTTDFAKKYSAEGKFSYSDALDAHLAVYQPQFNAVTLTLKDGISEKSNEKLLRKQRFKKKLDPALSQRSYYAGRYAYLCCSGYSAPRLYGMWTGEWNTGWGSKYTMDANVNLQTSSMNTGNISSSPIGYAYFILRQLPDWEENALATHGFTDAIQAPVNTDGDKA
;
A
#
# COMPACT_ATOMS: atom_id res chain seq x y z
N TYR A 1 -3.81 -9.00 -15.41
CA TYR A 1 -4.19 -10.32 -15.94
C TYR A 1 -5.62 -10.66 -15.49
N VAL A 2 -6.44 -11.08 -16.42
CA VAL A 2 -7.84 -11.44 -16.14
C VAL A 2 -8.01 -12.93 -16.43
N LEU A 3 -8.54 -13.66 -15.45
CA LEU A 3 -9.00 -15.03 -15.59
C LEU A 3 -10.53 -15.02 -15.56
N ASN A 4 -11.18 -15.64 -16.51
CA ASN A 4 -12.62 -15.81 -16.54
C ASN A 4 -12.99 -17.28 -16.76
N ILE A 5 -14.06 -17.70 -16.10
CA ILE A 5 -14.66 -19.03 -16.29
C ILE A 5 -15.96 -18.81 -17.06
N GLY A 6 -16.00 -19.35 -18.27
CA GLY A 6 -17.10 -19.04 -19.23
C GLY A 6 -17.04 -17.61 -19.76
N GLY A 7 -17.98 -17.29 -20.63
CA GLY A 7 -18.14 -15.94 -21.18
C GLY A 7 -17.07 -15.50 -22.18
N THR A 8 -17.10 -14.22 -22.51
CA THR A 8 -16.22 -13.60 -23.50
C THR A 8 -15.47 -12.44 -22.90
N LEU A 9 -14.14 -12.39 -23.11
CA LEU A 9 -13.29 -11.27 -22.76
C LEU A 9 -13.05 -10.40 -24.00
N SER A 10 -13.30 -9.11 -23.88
CA SER A 10 -12.93 -8.12 -24.89
C SER A 10 -12.10 -7.00 -24.28
N VAL A 11 -11.18 -6.46 -25.07
CA VAL A 11 -10.35 -5.31 -24.72
C VAL A 11 -10.70 -4.17 -25.67
N THR A 12 -11.10 -3.04 -25.12
CA THR A 12 -11.41 -1.84 -25.90
C THR A 12 -10.66 -0.65 -25.34
N GLN A 13 -10.29 0.28 -26.24
CA GLN A 13 -9.82 1.59 -25.86
C GLN A 13 -11.05 2.48 -25.64
N ALA A 14 -11.14 3.16 -24.52
CA ALA A 14 -12.20 4.12 -24.23
C ALA A 14 -11.59 5.52 -24.13
N ASP A 15 -12.37 6.54 -24.47
CA ASP A 15 -12.01 7.92 -24.20
C ASP A 15 -11.92 8.15 -22.70
N ALA A 16 -11.06 9.06 -22.28
CA ALA A 16 -10.95 9.48 -20.90
C ALA A 16 -12.30 10.03 -20.40
N PRO A 17 -12.66 9.81 -19.13
CA PRO A 17 -13.75 10.54 -18.51
C PRO A 17 -13.55 12.04 -18.72
N LYS A 18 -14.64 12.78 -18.89
CA LYS A 18 -14.61 14.25 -18.97
C LYS A 18 -14.31 14.84 -17.58
N ASP A 19 -13.11 14.60 -17.10
CA ASP A 19 -12.54 15.22 -15.91
C ASP A 19 -11.55 16.28 -16.43
N GLU A 20 -11.65 17.48 -15.93
CA GLU A 20 -10.78 18.59 -16.34
C GLU A 20 -9.29 18.29 -16.11
N GLN A 21 -8.99 17.45 -15.12
CA GLN A 21 -7.61 17.07 -14.76
C GLN A 21 -7.01 16.03 -15.72
N TYR A 22 -7.84 15.20 -16.35
CA TYR A 22 -7.39 14.08 -17.21
C TYR A 22 -8.03 14.10 -18.61
N ALA A 23 -8.59 15.23 -18.99
CA ALA A 23 -9.21 15.41 -20.30
C ALA A 23 -8.19 15.17 -21.42
N GLY A 24 -8.44 14.14 -22.22
CA GLY A 24 -7.56 13.76 -23.34
C GLY A 24 -6.79 12.46 -23.15
N ASP A 25 -6.75 11.87 -21.95
CA ASP A 25 -6.13 10.56 -21.73
C ASP A 25 -7.07 9.44 -22.18
N SER A 26 -6.60 8.59 -23.09
CA SER A 26 -7.36 7.41 -23.48
C SER A 26 -7.22 6.31 -22.40
N GLN A 27 -8.32 5.74 -21.97
CA GLN A 27 -8.32 4.68 -20.96
C GLN A 27 -8.64 3.32 -21.59
N PRO A 28 -7.74 2.33 -21.46
CA PRO A 28 -8.05 0.97 -21.89
C PRO A 28 -9.15 0.38 -21.01
N LYS A 29 -10.08 -0.31 -21.63
CA LYS A 29 -11.21 -0.96 -20.96
C LYS A 29 -11.17 -2.47 -21.22
N LEU A 30 -11.22 -3.24 -20.15
CA LEU A 30 -11.45 -4.67 -20.19
C LEU A 30 -12.94 -4.93 -19.91
N THR A 31 -13.57 -5.67 -20.80
CA THR A 31 -14.97 -6.07 -20.63
C THR A 31 -15.06 -7.59 -20.65
N VAL A 32 -15.63 -8.15 -19.61
CA VAL A 32 -15.97 -9.56 -19.51
C VAL A 32 -17.49 -9.69 -19.51
N SER A 33 -18.02 -10.52 -20.41
CA SER A 33 -19.47 -10.71 -20.55
C SER A 33 -19.84 -12.18 -20.44
N GLY A 34 -20.91 -12.48 -19.70
CA GLY A 34 -21.47 -13.82 -19.57
C GLY A 34 -20.56 -14.83 -18.84
N ALA A 35 -19.60 -14.36 -18.07
CA ALA A 35 -18.76 -15.24 -17.26
C ALA A 35 -19.43 -15.60 -15.93
N ASP A 36 -19.21 -16.83 -15.47
CA ASP A 36 -19.67 -17.29 -14.17
C ASP A 36 -18.79 -16.76 -13.05
N GLU A 37 -17.47 -16.70 -13.29
CA GLU A 37 -16.48 -16.17 -12.34
C GLU A 37 -15.43 -15.33 -13.08
N VAL A 38 -14.97 -14.25 -12.42
CA VAL A 38 -13.89 -13.38 -12.92
C VAL A 38 -12.90 -13.11 -11.82
N TYR A 39 -11.62 -13.35 -12.09
CA TYR A 39 -10.53 -13.01 -11.19
C TYR A 39 -9.62 -11.97 -11.85
N LEU A 40 -9.36 -10.89 -11.14
CA LEU A 40 -8.44 -9.85 -11.55
C LEU A 40 -7.14 -9.96 -10.73
N ILE A 41 -6.04 -10.30 -11.39
CA ILE A 41 -4.72 -10.38 -10.78
C ILE A 41 -3.91 -9.17 -11.24
N THR A 42 -3.58 -8.28 -10.30
CA THR A 42 -2.81 -7.08 -10.57
C THR A 42 -1.42 -7.20 -9.95
N VAL A 43 -0.39 -7.03 -10.77
CA VAL A 43 1.00 -6.95 -10.34
C VAL A 43 1.56 -5.61 -10.80
N THR A 44 2.24 -4.92 -9.90
CA THR A 44 2.88 -3.65 -10.20
C THR A 44 4.39 -3.79 -10.11
N GLY A 45 5.09 -2.94 -10.81
CA GLY A 45 6.54 -2.86 -10.78
C GLY A 45 7.04 -1.52 -11.31
N ARG A 46 8.29 -1.28 -11.12
CA ARG A 46 9.01 -0.10 -11.62
C ARG A 46 10.41 -0.53 -12.04
N ASP A 47 10.99 0.21 -12.97
CA ASP A 47 12.26 -0.12 -13.57
C ASP A 47 13.34 0.89 -13.18
N TYR A 48 13.56 1.06 -11.88
CA TYR A 48 14.72 1.79 -11.42
C TYR A 48 15.33 1.14 -10.17
N ASN A 49 16.61 1.33 -9.96
CA ASN A 49 17.30 0.85 -8.79
C ASN A 49 17.11 1.85 -7.64
N MET A 50 16.63 1.36 -6.51
CA MET A 50 16.57 2.17 -5.30
C MET A 50 17.99 2.53 -4.85
N GLY A 51 18.19 3.82 -4.54
CA GLY A 51 19.48 4.34 -4.10
C GLY A 51 20.37 4.90 -5.23
N GLU A 52 19.96 4.79 -6.48
CA GLU A 52 20.72 5.35 -7.64
C GLU A 52 19.80 6.17 -8.52
N LEU A 53 19.63 7.47 -8.23
CA LEU A 53 18.81 8.35 -9.06
C LEU A 53 19.29 8.48 -10.52
N SER A 54 20.59 8.27 -10.78
CA SER A 54 21.14 8.24 -12.12
C SER A 54 20.81 6.96 -12.89
N ALA A 55 20.32 5.93 -12.24
CA ALA A 55 20.01 4.62 -12.80
C ALA A 55 18.51 4.44 -13.08
N PHE A 56 17.83 5.50 -13.53
CA PHE A 56 16.50 5.35 -14.10
C PHE A 56 16.58 4.44 -15.33
N ALA A 57 15.72 3.43 -15.36
CA ALA A 57 15.58 2.54 -16.51
C ALA A 57 16.84 1.72 -16.83
N SER A 58 17.33 0.97 -15.87
CA SER A 58 18.32 -0.09 -16.17
C SER A 58 17.75 -1.24 -17.02
N GLN A 59 16.42 -1.33 -17.10
CA GLN A 59 15.71 -2.31 -17.94
C GLN A 59 14.94 -1.60 -19.05
N SER A 60 14.87 -2.23 -20.23
CA SER A 60 13.95 -1.76 -21.26
C SER A 60 12.49 -1.94 -20.78
N GLY A 61 11.58 -1.07 -21.20
CA GLY A 61 10.16 -1.20 -20.88
C GLY A 61 9.58 -2.58 -21.25
N CYS A 62 10.10 -3.21 -22.31
CA CYS A 62 9.74 -4.60 -22.67
C CYS A 62 10.16 -5.60 -21.59
N ALA A 63 11.38 -5.50 -21.06
CA ALA A 63 11.85 -6.41 -20.02
C ALA A 63 11.04 -6.27 -18.72
N LEU A 64 10.60 -5.07 -18.36
CA LEU A 64 9.70 -4.87 -17.22
C LEU A 64 8.33 -5.49 -17.48
N ILE A 65 7.77 -5.33 -18.67
CA ILE A 65 6.49 -5.94 -19.04
C ILE A 65 6.58 -7.47 -18.97
N ASP A 66 7.64 -8.07 -19.51
CA ASP A 66 7.86 -9.51 -19.48
C ASP A 66 7.99 -10.01 -18.03
N LEU A 67 8.72 -9.31 -17.19
CA LEU A 67 8.86 -9.62 -15.77
C LEU A 67 7.49 -9.62 -15.05
N LEU A 68 6.69 -8.58 -15.28
CA LEU A 68 5.36 -8.45 -14.66
C LEU A 68 4.39 -9.49 -15.19
N TYR A 69 4.45 -9.78 -16.49
CA TYR A 69 3.66 -10.85 -17.10
C TYR A 69 4.00 -12.22 -16.51
N ASN A 70 5.29 -12.54 -16.41
CA ASN A 70 5.74 -13.80 -15.82
C ASN A 70 5.30 -13.92 -14.35
N ARG A 71 5.50 -12.88 -13.53
CA ARG A 71 5.02 -12.88 -12.13
C ARG A 71 3.53 -13.12 -12.01
N THR A 72 2.74 -12.52 -12.89
CA THR A 72 1.29 -12.66 -12.88
C THR A 72 0.86 -14.07 -13.29
N THR A 73 1.47 -14.61 -14.33
CA THR A 73 1.17 -15.96 -14.82
C THR A 73 1.64 -17.04 -13.85
N ASP A 74 2.79 -16.86 -13.22
CA ASP A 74 3.30 -17.78 -12.21
C ASP A 74 2.41 -17.81 -10.97
N PHE A 75 1.90 -16.65 -10.53
CA PHE A 75 0.91 -16.58 -9.47
C PHE A 75 -0.39 -17.31 -9.86
N ALA A 76 -0.89 -17.04 -11.05
CA ALA A 76 -2.08 -17.71 -11.55
C ALA A 76 -1.90 -19.24 -11.63
N LYS A 77 -0.77 -19.71 -12.16
CA LYS A 77 -0.44 -21.14 -12.24
C LYS A 77 -0.30 -21.78 -10.87
N LYS A 78 0.37 -21.11 -9.93
CA LYS A 78 0.59 -21.61 -8.57
C LYS A 78 -0.70 -21.95 -7.84
N TYR A 79 -1.74 -21.18 -8.08
CA TYR A 79 -3.05 -21.37 -7.44
C TYR A 79 -4.13 -21.89 -8.40
N SER A 80 -3.73 -22.62 -9.44
CA SER A 80 -4.64 -23.29 -10.36
C SER A 80 -4.43 -24.80 -10.36
N ALA A 81 -5.51 -25.54 -10.31
CA ALA A 81 -5.55 -26.98 -10.50
C ALA A 81 -6.53 -27.31 -11.63
N GLU A 82 -6.15 -28.21 -12.55
CA GLU A 82 -6.98 -28.61 -13.69
C GLU A 82 -7.49 -27.43 -14.54
N GLY A 83 -6.68 -26.36 -14.64
CA GLY A 83 -7.05 -25.15 -15.38
C GLY A 83 -8.02 -24.20 -14.67
N LYS A 84 -8.41 -24.50 -13.44
CA LYS A 84 -9.30 -23.67 -12.62
C LYS A 84 -8.51 -22.98 -11.52
N PHE A 85 -8.63 -21.64 -11.42
CA PHE A 85 -8.01 -20.85 -10.37
C PHE A 85 -8.75 -21.05 -9.04
N SER A 86 -7.99 -21.29 -7.97
CA SER A 86 -8.51 -21.42 -6.60
C SER A 86 -8.23 -20.14 -5.80
N TYR A 87 -9.24 -19.29 -5.67
CA TYR A 87 -9.15 -18.11 -4.81
C TYR A 87 -8.94 -18.47 -3.35
N SER A 88 -9.56 -19.57 -2.88
CA SER A 88 -9.40 -20.03 -1.50
C SER A 88 -7.95 -20.36 -1.17
N ASP A 89 -7.25 -21.10 -2.05
CA ASP A 89 -5.85 -21.49 -1.80
C ASP A 89 -4.92 -20.26 -1.81
N ALA A 90 -5.18 -19.31 -2.71
CA ALA A 90 -4.43 -18.05 -2.73
C ALA A 90 -4.69 -17.22 -1.46
N LEU A 91 -5.96 -17.16 -1.00
CA LEU A 91 -6.33 -16.49 0.25
C LEU A 91 -5.71 -17.16 1.46
N ASP A 92 -5.75 -18.48 1.57
CA ASP A 92 -5.19 -19.24 2.69
C ASP A 92 -3.68 -19.04 2.79
N ALA A 93 -2.97 -19.02 1.66
CA ALA A 93 -1.56 -18.72 1.62
C ALA A 93 -1.26 -17.27 2.08
N HIS A 94 -2.10 -16.31 1.73
CA HIS A 94 -2.01 -14.94 2.24
C HIS A 94 -2.28 -14.87 3.75
N LEU A 95 -3.35 -15.51 4.20
CA LEU A 95 -3.76 -15.49 5.61
C LEU A 95 -2.72 -16.16 6.51
N ALA A 96 -2.03 -17.21 6.04
CA ALA A 96 -0.96 -17.86 6.78
C ALA A 96 0.19 -16.89 7.16
N VAL A 97 0.44 -15.86 6.33
CA VAL A 97 1.45 -14.83 6.60
C VAL A 97 0.87 -13.63 7.35
N TYR A 98 -0.34 -13.22 6.98
CA TYR A 98 -0.95 -12.00 7.49
C TYR A 98 -1.54 -12.14 8.90
N GLN A 99 -2.29 -13.22 9.14
CA GLN A 99 -3.01 -13.41 10.41
C GLN A 99 -2.12 -13.42 11.65
N PRO A 100 -0.94 -14.08 11.67
CA PRO A 100 -0.04 -14.03 12.82
C PRO A 100 0.37 -12.60 13.19
N GLN A 101 0.60 -11.74 12.20
CA GLN A 101 0.96 -10.35 12.43
C GLN A 101 -0.23 -9.52 12.91
N PHE A 102 -1.40 -9.71 12.30
CA PHE A 102 -2.61 -9.00 12.70
C PHE A 102 -3.06 -9.38 14.13
N ASN A 103 -2.99 -10.66 14.47
CA ASN A 103 -3.43 -11.20 15.76
C ASN A 103 -2.36 -11.14 16.87
N ALA A 104 -1.15 -10.63 16.57
CA ALA A 104 -0.08 -10.53 17.55
C ALA A 104 -0.43 -9.65 18.77
N VAL A 105 -1.38 -8.74 18.60
CA VAL A 105 -1.97 -7.94 19.69
C VAL A 105 -3.48 -7.87 19.50
N THR A 106 -4.21 -8.13 20.58
CA THR A 106 -5.66 -7.99 20.61
C THR A 106 -6.09 -6.90 21.58
N LEU A 107 -7.08 -6.10 21.19
CA LEU A 107 -7.73 -5.12 22.05
C LEU A 107 -9.19 -5.57 22.26
N THR A 108 -9.54 -5.85 23.51
CA THR A 108 -10.93 -6.19 23.89
C THR A 108 -11.41 -5.16 24.88
N LEU A 109 -12.46 -4.45 24.53
CA LEU A 109 -13.11 -3.48 25.40
C LEU A 109 -14.43 -4.07 25.90
N LYS A 110 -14.80 -3.76 27.16
CA LYS A 110 -16.15 -4.03 27.63
C LYS A 110 -17.16 -3.34 26.72
N ASP A 111 -18.14 -4.07 26.22
CA ASP A 111 -19.12 -3.58 25.22
C ASP A 111 -18.47 -3.18 23.86
N GLY A 112 -17.28 -3.69 23.55
CA GLY A 112 -16.56 -3.43 22.32
C GLY A 112 -17.10 -4.17 21.08
N ILE A 113 -18.05 -5.09 21.23
CA ILE A 113 -18.70 -5.82 20.14
C ILE A 113 -20.08 -5.22 19.89
N SER A 114 -20.44 -5.01 18.62
CA SER A 114 -21.74 -4.49 18.23
C SER A 114 -22.13 -4.95 16.84
N GLU A 115 -23.40 -5.36 16.66
CA GLU A 115 -23.99 -5.69 15.35
C GLU A 115 -24.34 -4.44 14.50
N LYS A 116 -24.17 -3.25 15.05
CA LYS A 116 -24.47 -2.02 14.34
C LYS A 116 -23.40 -1.74 13.29
N SER A 117 -23.80 -1.19 12.14
CA SER A 117 -22.85 -0.72 11.13
C SER A 117 -22.03 0.48 11.64
N ASN A 118 -20.90 0.75 10.99
CA ASN A 118 -20.02 1.88 11.34
C ASN A 118 -20.78 3.22 11.27
N GLU A 119 -21.61 3.42 10.25
CA GLU A 119 -22.39 4.64 10.08
C GLU A 119 -23.39 4.85 11.22
N LYS A 120 -23.99 3.76 11.72
CA LYS A 120 -24.90 3.82 12.88
C LYS A 120 -24.14 4.15 14.17
N LEU A 121 -22.96 3.59 14.36
CA LEU A 121 -22.09 3.90 15.51
C LEU A 121 -21.60 5.35 15.46
N LEU A 122 -21.13 5.81 14.31
CA LEU A 122 -20.68 7.19 14.11
C LEU A 122 -21.80 8.21 14.33
N ARG A 123 -22.99 7.95 13.78
CA ARG A 123 -24.16 8.82 14.04
C ARG A 123 -24.50 8.92 15.52
N LYS A 124 -24.46 7.78 16.23
CA LYS A 124 -24.71 7.74 17.67
C LYS A 124 -23.62 8.46 18.47
N GLN A 125 -22.35 8.36 18.04
CA GLN A 125 -21.22 9.01 18.68
C GLN A 125 -21.34 10.53 18.68
N ARG A 126 -21.92 11.14 17.63
CA ARG A 126 -22.10 12.60 17.52
C ARG A 126 -22.80 13.22 18.73
N PHE A 127 -23.66 12.46 19.41
CA PHE A 127 -24.47 12.92 20.53
C PHE A 127 -23.98 12.44 21.90
N LYS A 128 -22.84 11.71 21.93
CA LYS A 128 -22.28 11.17 23.16
C LYS A 128 -21.01 11.91 23.55
N LYS A 129 -20.88 12.25 24.84
CA LYS A 129 -19.65 12.80 25.41
C LYS A 129 -18.56 11.75 25.62
N LYS A 130 -18.93 10.48 25.82
CA LYS A 130 -17.98 9.35 25.97
C LYS A 130 -17.86 8.57 24.68
N LEU A 131 -16.65 8.12 24.38
CA LEU A 131 -16.41 7.26 23.23
C LEU A 131 -17.22 5.97 23.35
N ASP A 132 -17.79 5.54 22.23
CA ASP A 132 -18.46 4.26 22.11
C ASP A 132 -17.39 3.15 22.05
N PRO A 133 -17.42 2.16 22.98
CA PRO A 133 -16.38 1.12 23.02
C PRO A 133 -16.27 0.32 21.73
N ALA A 134 -17.40 0.01 21.08
CA ALA A 134 -17.40 -0.75 19.84
C ALA A 134 -16.77 0.06 18.69
N LEU A 135 -17.03 1.37 18.64
CA LEU A 135 -16.38 2.24 17.65
C LEU A 135 -14.88 2.35 17.91
N SER A 136 -14.47 2.51 19.17
CA SER A 136 -13.06 2.58 19.56
C SER A 136 -12.30 1.31 19.21
N GLN A 137 -12.88 0.14 19.50
CA GLN A 137 -12.27 -1.15 19.18
C GLN A 137 -12.16 -1.36 17.65
N ARG A 138 -13.19 -1.00 16.89
CA ARG A 138 -13.14 -1.07 15.42
C ARG A 138 -12.11 -0.11 14.84
N SER A 139 -12.00 1.11 15.37
CA SER A 139 -10.98 2.08 14.92
C SER A 139 -9.56 1.58 15.16
N TYR A 140 -9.32 0.92 16.30
CA TYR A 140 -8.03 0.28 16.57
C TYR A 140 -7.69 -0.79 15.53
N TYR A 141 -8.61 -1.73 15.27
CA TYR A 141 -8.37 -2.79 14.29
C TYR A 141 -8.28 -2.26 12.85
N ALA A 142 -9.06 -1.25 12.49
CA ALA A 142 -8.96 -0.60 11.18
C ALA A 142 -7.59 0.08 11.01
N GLY A 143 -7.12 0.80 12.02
CA GLY A 143 -5.79 1.43 12.00
C GLY A 143 -4.67 0.39 11.92
N ARG A 144 -4.76 -0.68 12.70
CA ARG A 144 -3.81 -1.80 12.65
C ARG A 144 -3.76 -2.45 11.27
N TYR A 145 -4.92 -2.72 10.69
CA TYR A 145 -5.02 -3.27 9.34
C TYR A 145 -4.37 -2.34 8.31
N ALA A 146 -4.77 -1.06 8.30
CA ALA A 146 -4.24 -0.07 7.39
C ALA A 146 -2.70 0.04 7.50
N TYR A 147 -2.19 0.06 8.72
CA TYR A 147 -0.75 0.15 8.96
C TYR A 147 0.01 -1.09 8.46
N LEU A 148 -0.49 -2.30 8.73
CA LEU A 148 0.11 -3.54 8.21
C LEU A 148 0.12 -3.59 6.68
N CYS A 149 -0.90 -3.03 6.02
CA CYS A 149 -0.98 -3.00 4.58
C CYS A 149 0.03 -2.03 3.92
N CYS A 150 0.50 -0.99 4.62
CA CYS A 150 1.37 0.03 4.05
C CYS A 150 2.79 0.08 4.64
N SER A 151 3.13 -0.82 5.56
CA SER A 151 4.44 -0.86 6.23
C SER A 151 5.11 -2.23 6.08
N GLY A 152 6.37 -2.33 6.48
CA GLY A 152 7.13 -3.60 6.52
C GLY A 152 8.32 -3.62 5.58
N TYR A 153 8.18 -3.23 4.32
CA TYR A 153 9.31 -3.05 3.40
C TYR A 153 9.97 -1.67 3.57
N SER A 154 9.17 -0.65 3.83
CA SER A 154 9.58 0.74 4.06
C SER A 154 8.64 1.38 5.08
N ALA A 155 8.90 2.62 5.48
CA ALA A 155 7.95 3.41 6.23
C ALA A 155 6.67 3.65 5.41
N PRO A 156 5.51 3.89 6.05
CA PRO A 156 4.32 4.29 5.34
C PRO A 156 4.48 5.70 4.73
N ARG A 157 4.00 5.88 3.50
CA ARG A 157 3.92 7.20 2.86
C ARG A 157 2.75 8.01 3.41
N LEU A 158 2.71 9.31 3.12
CA LEU A 158 1.69 10.24 3.62
C LEU A 158 0.26 9.72 3.43
N TYR A 159 -0.07 9.20 2.27
CA TYR A 159 -1.38 8.61 1.96
C TYR A 159 -1.40 7.09 1.96
N GLY A 160 -0.35 6.43 2.42
CA GLY A 160 -0.20 4.99 2.32
C GLY A 160 -0.12 4.53 0.86
N MET A 161 -0.81 3.44 0.54
CA MET A 161 -0.84 2.86 -0.82
C MET A 161 -2.20 3.05 -1.52
N TRP A 162 -3.11 3.83 -0.95
CA TRP A 162 -4.51 3.92 -1.40
C TRP A 162 -4.88 5.27 -2.00
N THR A 163 -3.99 5.86 -2.74
CA THR A 163 -4.31 7.17 -3.32
C THR A 163 -5.38 7.09 -4.38
N GLY A 164 -5.43 6.01 -5.17
CA GLY A 164 -6.42 5.84 -6.22
C GLY A 164 -6.37 6.87 -7.34
N GLU A 165 -5.50 7.87 -7.21
CA GLU A 165 -5.34 9.00 -8.10
C GLU A 165 -3.95 8.98 -8.72
N TRP A 166 -3.87 9.41 -9.97
CA TRP A 166 -2.61 9.51 -10.70
C TRP A 166 -1.72 10.64 -10.14
N ASN A 167 -2.33 11.77 -9.81
CA ASN A 167 -1.65 12.91 -9.19
C ASN A 167 -2.23 13.16 -7.80
N THR A 168 -1.62 12.55 -6.80
CA THR A 168 -2.09 12.63 -5.43
C THR A 168 -1.74 13.95 -4.78
N GLY A 169 -2.60 14.44 -3.91
CA GLY A 169 -2.30 15.58 -3.06
C GLY A 169 -0.98 15.38 -2.31
N TRP A 170 -0.16 16.41 -2.18
CA TRP A 170 1.16 16.37 -1.54
C TRP A 170 2.17 15.41 -2.18
N GLY A 171 1.89 14.91 -3.39
CA GLY A 171 2.75 13.98 -4.12
C GLY A 171 2.96 12.62 -3.45
N SER A 172 2.18 12.29 -2.41
CA SER A 172 2.33 11.06 -1.61
C SER A 172 3.77 10.78 -1.15
N LYS A 173 4.54 11.82 -0.82
CA LYS A 173 5.91 11.71 -0.34
C LYS A 173 5.97 11.20 1.11
N TYR A 174 7.16 10.84 1.54
CA TYR A 174 7.44 10.62 2.95
C TYR A 174 7.63 11.97 3.63
N THR A 175 6.71 12.36 4.48
CA THR A 175 6.72 13.64 5.18
C THR A 175 7.33 13.45 6.56
N MET A 176 8.57 13.94 6.73
CA MET A 176 9.42 13.62 7.89
C MET A 176 9.20 14.54 9.08
N ASP A 177 8.60 15.71 8.88
CA ASP A 177 8.37 16.68 9.96
C ASP A 177 7.42 16.18 11.06
N ALA A 178 6.39 15.41 10.70
CA ALA A 178 5.47 14.79 11.66
C ALA A 178 4.85 13.49 11.19
N ASN A 179 4.44 13.40 9.92
CA ASN A 179 3.55 12.33 9.45
C ASN A 179 4.16 10.93 9.54
N VAL A 180 5.38 10.72 9.05
CA VAL A 180 6.06 9.42 9.14
C VAL A 180 6.25 9.02 10.61
N ASN A 181 6.66 9.96 11.46
CA ASN A 181 6.89 9.70 12.88
C ASN A 181 5.60 9.33 13.62
N LEU A 182 4.50 10.04 13.34
CA LEU A 182 3.19 9.75 13.92
C LEU A 182 2.63 8.41 13.43
N GLN A 183 2.78 8.11 12.14
CA GLN A 183 2.34 6.84 11.57
C GLN A 183 3.10 5.65 12.15
N THR A 184 4.40 5.79 12.39
CA THR A 184 5.27 4.71 12.91
C THR A 184 5.26 4.61 14.44
N SER A 185 4.73 5.60 15.16
CA SER A 185 4.80 5.70 16.63
C SER A 185 4.26 4.47 17.37
N SER A 186 3.28 3.78 16.81
CA SER A 186 2.66 2.60 17.43
C SER A 186 3.26 1.26 17.01
N MET A 187 4.29 1.24 16.15
CA MET A 187 4.82 0.00 15.59
C MET A 187 5.34 -0.98 16.66
N ASN A 188 6.05 -0.47 17.67
CA ASN A 188 6.61 -1.28 18.76
C ASN A 188 5.53 -1.71 19.76
N THR A 189 4.72 -0.77 20.24
CA THR A 189 3.63 -1.03 21.18
C THR A 189 2.53 -1.89 20.56
N GLY A 190 2.34 -1.78 19.24
CA GLY A 190 1.43 -2.61 18.46
C GLY A 190 2.01 -3.98 18.09
N ASN A 191 3.24 -4.31 18.49
CA ASN A 191 3.93 -5.56 18.13
C ASN A 191 3.82 -5.88 16.63
N ILE A 192 4.17 -4.89 15.78
CA ILE A 192 4.20 -5.06 14.32
C ILE A 192 5.65 -5.25 13.92
N SER A 193 6.17 -6.47 14.08
CA SER A 193 7.61 -6.79 14.03
C SER A 193 8.29 -6.48 12.69
N SER A 194 7.57 -6.52 11.58
CA SER A 194 8.11 -6.19 10.26
C SER A 194 8.34 -4.69 10.07
N SER A 195 7.57 -3.85 10.73
CA SER A 195 7.58 -2.40 10.51
C SER A 195 8.85 -1.69 11.01
N PRO A 196 9.38 -1.97 12.23
CA PRO A 196 10.65 -1.39 12.68
C PRO A 196 11.80 -1.68 11.75
N ILE A 197 11.83 -2.88 11.16
CA ILE A 197 12.86 -3.29 10.20
C ILE A 197 12.75 -2.44 8.92
N GLY A 198 11.56 -2.35 8.35
CA GLY A 198 11.31 -1.52 7.17
C GLY A 198 11.60 -0.04 7.40
N TYR A 199 11.25 0.48 8.59
CA TYR A 199 11.55 1.85 8.97
C TYR A 199 13.06 2.09 9.14
N ALA A 200 13.76 1.17 9.78
CA ALA A 200 15.22 1.26 9.93
C ALA A 200 15.93 1.26 8.55
N TYR A 201 15.56 0.36 7.66
CA TYR A 201 16.12 0.35 6.30
C TYR A 201 15.77 1.61 5.51
N PHE A 202 14.57 2.15 5.68
CA PHE A 202 14.19 3.42 5.07
C PHE A 202 15.11 4.56 5.51
N ILE A 203 15.41 4.68 6.81
CA ILE A 203 16.33 5.70 7.34
C ILE A 203 17.77 5.44 6.86
N LEU A 204 18.26 4.21 7.02
CA LEU A 204 19.66 3.87 6.70
C LEU A 204 20.02 4.14 5.23
N ARG A 205 19.09 3.93 4.31
CA ARG A 205 19.33 4.23 2.89
C ARG A 205 19.51 5.70 2.59
N GLN A 206 18.97 6.58 3.41
CA GLN A 206 18.99 8.03 3.20
C GLN A 206 20.08 8.73 4.01
N LEU A 207 20.76 8.03 4.93
CA LEU A 207 21.79 8.64 5.79
C LEU A 207 22.88 9.39 5.00
N PRO A 208 23.46 8.82 3.91
CA PRO A 208 24.50 9.53 3.17
C PRO A 208 24.05 10.90 2.64
N ASP A 209 22.83 10.97 2.11
CA ASP A 209 22.28 12.22 1.60
C ASP A 209 21.96 13.22 2.73
N TRP A 210 21.52 12.71 3.89
CA TRP A 210 21.24 13.56 5.06
C TRP A 210 22.51 14.09 5.73
N GLU A 211 23.61 13.36 5.68
CA GLU A 211 24.95 13.80 6.07
C GLU A 211 25.42 14.92 5.10
N GLU A 212 25.28 14.73 3.80
CA GLU A 212 25.59 15.75 2.79
C GLU A 212 24.73 17.00 2.98
N ASN A 213 23.43 16.86 3.27
CA ASN A 213 22.55 17.99 3.58
C ASN A 213 23.02 18.78 4.81
N ALA A 214 23.44 18.11 5.87
CA ALA A 214 23.95 18.76 7.08
C ALA A 214 25.25 19.52 6.82
N LEU A 215 26.14 18.93 6.05
CA LEU A 215 27.40 19.57 5.64
C LEU A 215 27.13 20.78 4.76
N ALA A 216 26.29 20.65 3.72
CA ALA A 216 26.01 21.72 2.76
C ALA A 216 25.25 22.89 3.42
N THR A 217 24.34 22.61 4.34
CA THR A 217 23.49 23.65 4.95
C THR A 217 24.14 24.33 6.17
N HIS A 218 24.85 23.57 6.99
CA HIS A 218 25.34 24.03 8.28
C HIS A 218 26.86 23.90 8.47
N GLY A 219 27.56 23.24 7.55
CA GLY A 219 28.99 22.94 7.68
C GLY A 219 29.31 21.86 8.72
N PHE A 220 28.32 21.08 9.17
CA PHE A 220 28.52 20.01 10.15
C PHE A 220 28.94 18.71 9.48
N THR A 221 30.02 18.09 9.99
CA THR A 221 30.57 16.84 9.44
C THR A 221 30.05 15.59 10.17
N ASP A 222 29.56 15.75 11.39
CA ASP A 222 29.11 14.65 12.26
C ASP A 222 27.61 14.81 12.58
N ALA A 223 26.82 15.14 11.58
CA ALA A 223 25.39 15.40 11.74
C ALA A 223 24.60 14.91 10.54
N ILE A 224 23.31 14.76 10.74
CA ILE A 224 22.34 14.45 9.67
C ILE A 224 21.27 15.53 9.65
N GLN A 225 20.81 15.88 8.46
CA GLN A 225 19.65 16.75 8.28
C GLN A 225 18.67 16.08 7.35
N ALA A 226 17.60 15.52 7.91
CA ALA A 226 16.48 15.00 7.14
C ALA A 226 15.70 16.18 6.52
N PRO A 227 15.27 16.09 5.26
CA PRO A 227 14.38 17.09 4.67
C PRO A 227 12.97 16.95 5.22
N VAL A 228 12.14 17.98 5.03
CA VAL A 228 10.71 17.93 5.41
C VAL A 228 9.99 16.82 4.63
N ASN A 229 10.34 16.64 3.36
CA ASN A 229 9.78 15.61 2.49
C ASN A 229 10.88 14.90 1.70
N THR A 230 10.72 13.59 1.54
CA THR A 230 11.56 12.77 0.67
C THR A 230 10.71 11.81 -0.15
N ASP A 231 11.18 11.40 -1.31
CA ASP A 231 10.59 10.31 -2.10
C ASP A 231 10.98 8.92 -1.58
N GLY A 232 11.94 8.87 -0.65
CA GLY A 232 12.41 7.65 0.00
C GLY A 232 13.60 6.98 -0.67
N ASP A 233 14.08 7.51 -1.76
CA ASP A 233 15.23 6.97 -2.50
C ASP A 233 16.48 7.82 -2.32
N LYS A 234 16.34 9.14 -2.46
CA LYS A 234 17.35 10.14 -2.12
C LYS A 234 16.69 11.38 -1.50
N ALA A 235 17.41 12.07 -0.70
CA ALA A 235 16.95 13.31 -0.05
C ALA A 235 17.43 14.55 -0.81
#